data_d3f03a228cd4bf1d3027fef55ff7c6dc
#
_entry.id   d3f03a228cd4bf1d3027fef55ff7c6dc
#
_cell.length_a   1.000
_cell.length_b   1.000
_cell.length_c   1.000
_cell.angle_alpha   90.00
_cell.angle_beta   90.00
_cell.angle_gamma   90.00
#
_symmetry.space_group_name_H-M   'P 1'
#
loop_
_entity.id
_entity.type
_entity.pdbx_description
1 polymer ?
#
loop_
_entity_poly.entity_id
_entity_poly.type
_entity_poly.pdbx_seq_one_letter_code
_entity_poly.pdbx_strand_id
1 'polypeptide(L)'
;MRKHFCVFLGVAAFALYLPAAVAPVTASATATGLSNPPVLLPVANDPTISFRLWFKVGAQDDPAGKQGLAALTAALLTEGATRKNTYEQILDRLFPLASSYNASSSVEMTVISGRTHKDNLADFYPLLLDAVLAPAFKQEDLDRLKSRTLNLLETTLRFSSDEELGKAVLYNEIFAGTPYGHITSGTIESVKSITLDDLQKFYTAHFTRDNVVIGLGGGYDAALLARLQADLATLPAAAPARMPAPTPKAIRGLEVTLVEKKAASTAISMGFPINVLRGSKDWYALALANSWLGEHRNSSGRLYNVIREARGLNYGDYTYLEHFPNGGQRFLPPQNVARRRQIFEIWIRPVPNDARHFALRAALREFQQLVQRGLTPEEFALKKNFLKKYVLQYATTTDERLGYALDDVFYGLAESHLARFRRIMDELTVEDVNAAVRKHWQFGNLKIAIITQGADAFADALAADAPSPITYASPKPEAVLAEDKAISAFPLKIKRENIRIVPVTDLFVK
;
A
#
# COMPACT_ATOMS: atom_id res chain seq x y z
N MET A 1 -59.32 -1.66 46.76
CA MET A 1 -58.65 -2.84 46.14
C MET A 1 -57.52 -2.37 45.25
N ARG A 2 -56.30 -2.34 45.78
CA ARG A 2 -55.08 -2.01 45.02
C ARG A 2 -54.42 -3.30 44.62
N LYS A 3 -54.27 -3.54 43.32
CA LYS A 3 -53.46 -4.67 42.77
C LYS A 3 -52.02 -4.17 42.46
N HIS A 4 -51.04 -4.75 43.14
CA HIS A 4 -49.65 -4.55 42.89
C HIS A 4 -49.23 -5.45 41.72
N PHE A 5 -48.61 -4.85 40.67
CA PHE A 5 -47.93 -5.55 39.59
C PHE A 5 -46.44 -5.52 39.92
N CYS A 6 -45.85 -6.68 40.20
CA CYS A 6 -44.42 -6.84 40.28
C CYS A 6 -43.88 -7.07 38.86
N VAL A 7 -43.03 -6.17 38.36
CA VAL A 7 -42.26 -6.37 37.13
C VAL A 7 -40.91 -6.96 37.52
N PHE A 8 -40.66 -8.21 37.10
CA PHE A 8 -39.33 -8.83 37.15
C PHE A 8 -38.50 -8.32 36.00
N LEU A 9 -37.47 -7.52 36.27
CA LEU A 9 -36.39 -7.22 35.29
C LEU A 9 -35.39 -8.38 35.30
N GLY A 10 -35.45 -9.22 34.27
CA GLY A 10 -34.41 -10.17 33.99
C GLY A 10 -33.23 -9.46 33.34
N VAL A 11 -32.09 -9.36 34.03
CA VAL A 11 -30.82 -8.92 33.47
C VAL A 11 -30.21 -10.10 32.70
N ALA A 12 -30.35 -10.07 31.38
CA ALA A 12 -29.62 -11.00 30.52
C ALA A 12 -28.15 -10.53 30.41
N ALA A 13 -27.23 -11.25 31.05
CA ALA A 13 -25.81 -11.06 30.89
C ALA A 13 -25.42 -11.56 29.50
N PHE A 14 -25.21 -10.68 28.53
CA PHE A 14 -24.55 -10.99 27.28
C PHE A 14 -23.04 -11.19 27.54
N ALA A 15 -22.60 -12.44 27.61
CA ALA A 15 -21.19 -12.77 27.59
C ALA A 15 -20.64 -12.44 26.18
N LEU A 16 -19.90 -11.34 26.06
CA LEU A 16 -19.10 -11.02 24.89
C LEU A 16 -17.99 -12.06 24.75
N TYR A 17 -18.20 -13.06 23.91
CA TYR A 17 -17.13 -13.94 23.42
C TYR A 17 -16.21 -13.10 22.54
N LEU A 18 -15.12 -12.60 23.12
CA LEU A 18 -13.96 -12.11 22.37
C LEU A 18 -13.22 -13.33 21.82
N PRO A 19 -13.09 -13.51 20.50
CA PRO A 19 -12.21 -14.57 20.00
C PRO A 19 -10.80 -14.26 20.44
N ALA A 20 -10.19 -15.21 21.17
CA ALA A 20 -8.77 -15.15 21.50
C ALA A 20 -7.96 -14.97 20.22
N ALA A 21 -7.06 -13.98 20.19
CA ALA A 21 -6.12 -13.81 19.10
C ALA A 21 -5.21 -15.07 19.10
N VAL A 22 -5.44 -15.96 18.12
CA VAL A 22 -4.57 -17.11 17.91
C VAL A 22 -3.28 -16.57 17.31
N ALA A 23 -2.19 -16.61 18.08
CA ALA A 23 -0.87 -16.28 17.57
C ALA A 23 -0.49 -17.29 16.48
N PRO A 24 0.14 -16.86 15.37
CA PRO A 24 0.59 -17.79 14.34
C PRO A 24 1.62 -18.77 14.93
N VAL A 25 1.39 -20.06 14.69
CA VAL A 25 2.31 -21.12 15.12
C VAL A 25 3.35 -21.27 14.01
N THR A 26 4.60 -20.96 14.32
CA THR A 26 5.73 -21.28 13.44
C THR A 26 6.18 -22.72 13.71
N ALA A 27 5.88 -23.65 12.80
CA ALA A 27 6.40 -25.00 12.86
C ALA A 27 7.88 -25.04 12.44
N SER A 28 8.67 -25.93 13.04
CA SER A 28 10.10 -26.08 12.75
C SER A 28 10.33 -26.54 11.30
N ALA A 29 11.20 -25.86 10.56
CA ALA A 29 11.47 -26.07 9.13
C ALA A 29 12.29 -27.34 8.79
N THR A 30 12.76 -28.10 9.79
CA THR A 30 13.89 -29.05 9.61
C THR A 30 13.56 -30.39 8.92
N ALA A 31 12.30 -30.67 8.54
CA ALA A 31 11.91 -31.96 7.93
C ALA A 31 11.36 -31.88 6.50
N THR A 32 11.16 -30.68 5.92
CA THR A 32 10.33 -30.52 4.73
C THR A 32 11.07 -30.18 3.44
N GLY A 33 12.38 -29.95 3.49
CA GLY A 33 13.16 -29.50 2.31
C GLY A 33 12.95 -28.03 1.92
N LEU A 34 12.16 -27.26 2.69
CA LEU A 34 11.96 -25.81 2.53
C LEU A 34 12.81 -25.05 3.56
N SER A 35 13.40 -23.94 3.16
CA SER A 35 14.29 -23.14 4.01
C SER A 35 13.55 -22.21 4.97
N ASN A 36 12.29 -21.89 4.70
CA ASN A 36 11.50 -20.96 5.49
C ASN A 36 10.38 -21.67 6.26
N PRO A 37 10.15 -21.33 7.53
CA PRO A 37 9.04 -21.87 8.30
C PRO A 37 7.71 -21.37 7.72
N PRO A 38 6.65 -22.21 7.72
CA PRO A 38 5.33 -21.80 7.28
C PRO A 38 4.67 -20.85 8.29
N VAL A 39 3.82 -19.97 7.79
CA VAL A 39 2.93 -19.11 8.58
C VAL A 39 1.55 -19.75 8.59
N LEU A 40 1.13 -20.24 9.76
CA LEU A 40 -0.05 -21.05 9.92
C LEU A 40 -1.12 -20.31 10.76
N LEU A 41 -2.34 -20.29 10.24
CA LEU A 41 -3.51 -19.71 10.93
C LEU A 41 -4.69 -20.69 10.88
N PRO A 42 -4.64 -21.78 11.66
CA PRO A 42 -5.73 -22.76 11.68
C PRO A 42 -6.98 -22.17 12.33
N VAL A 43 -8.12 -22.33 11.68
CA VAL A 43 -9.45 -21.91 12.16
C VAL A 43 -10.40 -23.09 11.96
N ALA A 44 -10.63 -23.88 13.00
CA ALA A 44 -11.28 -25.20 12.93
C ALA A 44 -12.67 -25.19 12.27
N ASN A 45 -13.45 -24.12 12.44
CA ASN A 45 -14.81 -24.01 11.90
C ASN A 45 -14.89 -23.13 10.63
N ASP A 46 -13.75 -22.70 10.08
CA ASP A 46 -13.75 -21.96 8.81
C ASP A 46 -13.97 -22.97 7.66
N PRO A 47 -15.05 -22.83 6.88
CA PRO A 47 -15.29 -23.74 5.75
C PRO A 47 -14.33 -23.46 4.58
N THR A 48 -13.52 -22.39 4.65
CA THR A 48 -12.61 -22.00 3.57
C THR A 48 -11.16 -22.23 3.95
N ILE A 49 -10.33 -22.39 2.93
CA ILE A 49 -8.88 -22.51 3.03
C ILE A 49 -8.26 -21.38 2.21
N SER A 50 -7.41 -20.59 2.85
CA SER A 50 -6.64 -19.51 2.22
C SER A 50 -5.18 -19.92 2.09
N PHE A 51 -4.66 -19.78 0.88
CA PHE A 51 -3.26 -20.01 0.52
C PHE A 51 -2.59 -18.67 0.21
N ARG A 52 -1.38 -18.46 0.72
CA ARG A 52 -0.51 -17.36 0.35
C ARG A 52 0.92 -17.88 0.21
N LEU A 53 1.38 -18.01 -1.02
CA LEU A 53 2.75 -18.42 -1.34
C LEU A 53 3.55 -17.15 -1.59
N TRP A 54 4.27 -16.70 -0.56
CA TRP A 54 5.12 -15.52 -0.66
C TRP A 54 6.52 -15.91 -1.11
N PHE A 55 6.90 -15.47 -2.30
CA PHE A 55 8.27 -15.49 -2.78
C PHE A 55 8.95 -14.16 -2.42
N LYS A 56 10.14 -14.25 -1.80
CA LYS A 56 10.93 -13.08 -1.34
C LYS A 56 11.61 -12.41 -2.55
N VAL A 57 10.83 -11.94 -3.48
CA VAL A 57 11.22 -11.31 -4.74
C VAL A 57 10.18 -10.24 -5.10
N GLY A 58 10.60 -9.19 -5.79
CA GLY A 58 9.71 -8.13 -6.25
C GLY A 58 10.39 -7.24 -7.29
N ALA A 59 9.82 -6.08 -7.56
CA ALA A 59 10.33 -5.17 -8.58
C ALA A 59 11.77 -4.69 -8.31
N GLN A 60 12.24 -4.68 -7.06
CA GLN A 60 13.65 -4.38 -6.75
C GLN A 60 14.65 -5.35 -7.37
N ASP A 61 14.19 -6.55 -7.75
CA ASP A 61 15.00 -7.62 -8.30
C ASP A 61 14.96 -7.63 -9.84
N ASP A 62 14.25 -6.69 -10.45
CA ASP A 62 14.21 -6.52 -11.89
C ASP A 62 15.61 -6.15 -12.42
N PRO A 63 16.16 -6.87 -13.42
CA PRO A 63 17.41 -6.50 -14.01
C PRO A 63 17.34 -5.13 -14.71
N ALA A 64 18.47 -4.44 -14.82
CA ALA A 64 18.55 -3.17 -15.54
C ALA A 64 18.04 -3.32 -16.99
N GLY A 65 17.12 -2.43 -17.39
CA GLY A 65 16.44 -2.46 -18.69
C GLY A 65 15.32 -3.50 -18.81
N LYS A 66 15.00 -4.22 -17.72
CA LYS A 66 13.92 -5.22 -17.66
C LYS A 66 12.92 -4.92 -16.54
N GLN A 67 12.74 -3.65 -16.20
CA GLN A 67 11.77 -3.22 -15.19
C GLN A 67 10.38 -3.75 -15.53
N GLY A 68 9.69 -4.34 -14.56
CA GLY A 68 8.40 -5.03 -14.71
C GLY A 68 8.51 -6.54 -14.91
N LEU A 69 9.73 -7.09 -14.95
CA LEU A 69 9.93 -8.53 -15.15
C LEU A 69 9.35 -9.36 -14.01
N ALA A 70 9.54 -8.95 -12.77
CA ALA A 70 8.95 -9.62 -11.60
C ALA A 70 7.42 -9.68 -11.69
N ALA A 71 6.79 -8.53 -12.01
CA ALA A 71 5.34 -8.44 -12.14
C ALA A 71 4.80 -9.27 -13.31
N LEU A 72 5.45 -9.22 -14.49
CA LEU A 72 5.06 -10.03 -15.64
C LEU A 72 5.23 -11.53 -15.39
N THR A 73 6.34 -11.92 -14.72
CA THR A 73 6.54 -13.33 -14.34
C THR A 73 5.44 -13.80 -13.40
N ALA A 74 5.14 -13.05 -12.35
CA ALA A 74 4.07 -13.37 -11.40
C ALA A 74 2.70 -13.46 -12.09
N ALA A 75 2.39 -12.52 -13.00
CA ALA A 75 1.16 -12.54 -13.78
C ALA A 75 1.09 -13.76 -14.70
N LEU A 76 2.19 -14.13 -15.36
CA LEU A 76 2.19 -15.30 -16.25
C LEU A 76 1.94 -16.60 -15.48
N LEU A 77 2.42 -16.73 -14.24
CA LEU A 77 2.14 -17.91 -13.42
C LEU A 77 0.64 -18.08 -13.12
N THR A 78 -0.09 -16.98 -12.91
CA THR A 78 -1.50 -17.04 -12.48
C THR A 78 -2.50 -16.72 -13.57
N GLU A 79 -2.06 -16.14 -14.67
CA GLU A 79 -2.91 -15.76 -15.80
C GLU A 79 -2.40 -16.35 -17.14
N GLY A 80 -1.50 -17.31 -17.09
CA GLY A 80 -1.00 -18.04 -18.24
C GLY A 80 -1.41 -19.52 -18.21
N ALA A 81 -1.11 -20.21 -19.30
CA ALA A 81 -1.28 -21.65 -19.40
C ALA A 81 -0.32 -22.40 -18.48
N THR A 82 -0.76 -23.53 -17.96
CA THR A 82 0.09 -24.56 -17.35
C THR A 82 0.40 -25.67 -18.37
N ARG A 83 1.30 -26.59 -18.03
CA ARG A 83 1.59 -27.75 -18.89
C ARG A 83 0.36 -28.64 -19.13
N LYS A 84 -0.69 -28.56 -18.29
CA LYS A 84 -1.89 -29.41 -18.35
C LYS A 84 -3.11 -28.69 -18.91
N ASN A 85 -3.21 -27.37 -18.72
CA ASN A 85 -4.42 -26.61 -19.04
C ASN A 85 -4.06 -25.30 -19.73
N THR A 86 -4.86 -24.86 -20.69
CA THR A 86 -4.83 -23.47 -21.17
C THR A 86 -5.39 -22.54 -20.08
N TYR A 87 -5.14 -21.23 -20.20
CA TYR A 87 -5.69 -20.27 -19.25
C TYR A 87 -7.24 -20.29 -19.24
N GLU A 88 -7.88 -20.42 -20.39
CA GLU A 88 -9.34 -20.55 -20.50
C GLU A 88 -9.85 -21.78 -19.75
N GLN A 89 -9.23 -22.95 -19.97
CA GLN A 89 -9.59 -24.18 -19.25
C GLN A 89 -9.43 -24.04 -17.73
N ILE A 90 -8.43 -23.27 -17.27
CA ILE A 90 -8.25 -22.99 -15.85
C ILE A 90 -9.43 -22.16 -15.32
N LEU A 91 -9.83 -21.12 -16.04
CA LEU A 91 -10.97 -20.28 -15.66
C LEU A 91 -12.27 -21.08 -15.64
N ASP A 92 -12.53 -21.91 -16.65
CA ASP A 92 -13.71 -22.77 -16.74
C ASP A 92 -13.80 -23.76 -15.57
N ARG A 93 -12.65 -24.25 -15.10
CA ARG A 93 -12.60 -25.16 -13.95
C ARG A 93 -12.72 -24.45 -12.61
N LEU A 94 -12.22 -23.22 -12.47
CA LEU A 94 -12.31 -22.42 -11.24
C LEU A 94 -13.72 -21.84 -11.04
N PHE A 95 -14.41 -21.48 -12.11
CA PHE A 95 -15.71 -20.81 -12.05
C PHE A 95 -16.77 -21.58 -11.23
N PRO A 96 -17.04 -22.87 -11.49
CA PRO A 96 -18.03 -23.63 -10.72
C PRO A 96 -17.63 -23.86 -9.25
N LEU A 97 -16.33 -23.74 -8.92
CA LEU A 97 -15.82 -23.84 -7.56
C LEU A 97 -16.01 -22.55 -6.75
N ALA A 98 -16.46 -21.46 -7.38
CA ALA A 98 -16.46 -20.11 -6.81
C ALA A 98 -15.10 -19.77 -6.18
N SER A 99 -14.02 -20.21 -6.81
CA SER A 99 -12.66 -20.11 -6.33
C SER A 99 -11.79 -19.36 -7.32
N SER A 100 -10.72 -18.75 -6.83
CA SER A 100 -9.76 -18.04 -7.67
C SER A 100 -8.39 -18.06 -7.03
N TYR A 101 -7.37 -17.84 -7.85
CA TYR A 101 -6.04 -17.47 -7.39
C TYR A 101 -5.50 -16.33 -8.27
N ASN A 102 -4.59 -15.56 -7.71
CA ASN A 102 -3.94 -14.45 -8.38
C ASN A 102 -2.53 -14.22 -7.84
N ALA A 103 -1.73 -13.45 -8.55
CA ALA A 103 -0.46 -12.97 -8.06
C ALA A 103 -0.51 -11.46 -7.80
N SER A 104 0.15 -11.04 -6.73
CA SER A 104 0.43 -9.64 -6.42
C SER A 104 1.94 -9.48 -6.29
N SER A 105 2.54 -8.61 -7.10
CA SER A 105 3.95 -8.27 -7.00
C SER A 105 4.09 -6.81 -6.54
N SER A 106 4.86 -6.63 -5.48
CA SER A 106 5.25 -5.32 -4.95
C SER A 106 6.75 -5.10 -5.13
N VAL A 107 7.32 -4.14 -4.43
CA VAL A 107 8.77 -3.88 -4.56
C VAL A 107 9.62 -5.01 -4.00
N GLU A 108 9.21 -5.64 -2.88
CA GLU A 108 9.98 -6.71 -2.22
C GLU A 108 9.20 -8.02 -2.02
N MET A 109 7.94 -8.06 -2.35
CA MET A 109 7.09 -9.23 -2.14
C MET A 109 6.35 -9.60 -3.41
N THR A 110 6.40 -10.88 -3.78
CA THR A 110 5.49 -11.47 -4.75
C THR A 110 4.71 -12.56 -4.03
N VAL A 111 3.39 -12.42 -3.99
CA VAL A 111 2.51 -13.36 -3.29
C VAL A 111 1.50 -13.93 -4.27
N ILE A 112 1.48 -15.25 -4.40
CA ILE A 112 0.43 -15.98 -5.09
C ILE A 112 -0.60 -16.36 -4.03
N SER A 113 -1.79 -15.78 -4.16
CA SER A 113 -2.90 -15.98 -3.23
C SER A 113 -3.98 -16.80 -3.86
N GLY A 114 -4.57 -17.71 -3.10
CA GLY A 114 -5.73 -18.48 -3.54
C GLY A 114 -6.66 -18.78 -2.38
N ARG A 115 -7.96 -18.88 -2.66
CA ARG A 115 -8.96 -19.25 -1.65
C ARG A 115 -10.00 -20.17 -2.25
N THR A 116 -10.37 -21.19 -1.48
CA THR A 116 -11.40 -22.14 -1.88
C THR A 116 -12.22 -22.63 -0.67
N HIS A 117 -13.41 -23.14 -0.91
CA HIS A 117 -14.14 -23.93 0.08
C HIS A 117 -13.45 -25.29 0.25
N LYS A 118 -13.44 -25.84 1.46
CA LYS A 118 -12.77 -27.12 1.75
C LYS A 118 -13.26 -28.29 0.90
N ASP A 119 -14.55 -28.29 0.55
CA ASP A 119 -15.15 -29.36 -0.28
C ASP A 119 -14.64 -29.32 -1.73
N ASN A 120 -14.15 -28.17 -2.19
CA ASN A 120 -13.60 -27.97 -3.53
C ASN A 120 -12.07 -28.16 -3.59
N LEU A 121 -11.44 -28.48 -2.45
CA LEU A 121 -9.97 -28.54 -2.35
C LEU A 121 -9.36 -29.52 -3.36
N ALA A 122 -9.99 -30.66 -3.60
CA ALA A 122 -9.47 -31.69 -4.52
C ALA A 122 -9.33 -31.18 -5.96
N ASP A 123 -10.26 -30.33 -6.41
CA ASP A 123 -10.26 -29.75 -7.75
C ASP A 123 -9.45 -28.45 -7.84
N PHE A 124 -9.47 -27.62 -6.78
CA PHE A 124 -8.77 -26.34 -6.73
C PHE A 124 -7.26 -26.49 -6.55
N TYR A 125 -6.82 -27.34 -5.62
CA TYR A 125 -5.42 -27.47 -5.25
C TYR A 125 -4.49 -27.77 -6.44
N PRO A 126 -4.81 -28.72 -7.34
CA PRO A 126 -3.97 -28.99 -8.51
C PRO A 126 -3.85 -27.78 -9.44
N LEU A 127 -4.91 -26.97 -9.59
CA LEU A 127 -4.88 -25.78 -10.45
C LEU A 127 -3.92 -24.73 -9.89
N LEU A 128 -4.00 -24.46 -8.58
CA LEU A 128 -3.08 -23.52 -7.90
C LEU A 128 -1.63 -23.99 -7.99
N LEU A 129 -1.38 -25.28 -7.70
CA LEU A 129 0.00 -25.79 -7.67
C LEU A 129 0.59 -25.92 -9.08
N ASP A 130 -0.18 -26.33 -10.09
CA ASP A 130 0.29 -26.39 -11.49
C ASP A 130 0.69 -24.98 -12.00
N ALA A 131 -0.02 -23.93 -11.58
CA ALA A 131 0.35 -22.54 -11.89
C ALA A 131 1.76 -22.18 -11.39
N VAL A 132 2.14 -22.68 -10.21
CA VAL A 132 3.44 -22.41 -9.59
C VAL A 132 4.52 -23.37 -10.09
N LEU A 133 4.23 -24.68 -10.17
CA LEU A 133 5.22 -25.73 -10.38
C LEU A 133 5.38 -26.14 -11.85
N ALA A 134 4.37 -25.88 -12.68
CA ALA A 134 4.32 -26.36 -14.06
C ALA A 134 3.79 -25.30 -15.04
N PRO A 135 4.25 -24.04 -14.98
CA PRO A 135 3.87 -23.03 -15.98
C PRO A 135 4.34 -23.46 -17.38
N ALA A 136 3.51 -23.19 -18.40
CA ALA A 136 3.83 -23.56 -19.78
C ALA A 136 4.74 -22.54 -20.49
N PHE A 137 4.82 -21.31 -20.01
CA PHE A 137 5.58 -20.21 -20.62
C PHE A 137 5.28 -20.06 -22.12
N LYS A 138 4.00 -19.85 -22.44
CA LYS A 138 3.60 -19.66 -23.84
C LYS A 138 3.80 -18.22 -24.29
N GLN A 139 4.27 -18.04 -25.54
CA GLN A 139 4.48 -16.73 -26.14
C GLN A 139 3.18 -15.92 -26.21
N GLU A 140 2.07 -16.57 -26.56
CA GLU A 140 0.75 -15.94 -26.63
C GLU A 140 0.28 -15.32 -25.30
N ASP A 141 0.58 -15.98 -24.16
CA ASP A 141 0.28 -15.45 -22.83
C ASP A 141 1.15 -14.24 -22.51
N LEU A 142 2.45 -14.31 -22.82
CA LEU A 142 3.36 -13.17 -22.65
C LEU A 142 2.90 -11.97 -23.48
N ASP A 143 2.56 -12.16 -24.74
CA ASP A 143 2.13 -11.09 -25.64
C ASP A 143 0.83 -10.41 -25.14
N ARG A 144 -0.12 -11.19 -24.65
CA ARG A 144 -1.35 -10.70 -24.02
C ARG A 144 -1.06 -9.88 -22.77
N LEU A 145 -0.19 -10.38 -21.88
CA LEU A 145 0.18 -9.71 -20.64
C LEU A 145 0.98 -8.42 -20.91
N LYS A 146 1.92 -8.45 -21.86
CA LYS A 146 2.65 -7.25 -22.30
C LYS A 146 1.71 -6.20 -22.87
N SER A 147 0.79 -6.58 -23.76
CA SER A 147 -0.21 -5.65 -24.33
C SER A 147 -1.04 -4.98 -23.25
N ARG A 148 -1.51 -5.76 -22.25
CA ARG A 148 -2.25 -5.21 -21.10
C ARG A 148 -1.40 -4.26 -20.27
N THR A 149 -0.14 -4.61 -20.00
CA THR A 149 0.77 -3.78 -19.21
C THR A 149 1.14 -2.49 -19.96
N LEU A 150 1.37 -2.54 -21.28
CA LEU A 150 1.61 -1.35 -22.09
C LEU A 150 0.38 -0.43 -22.10
N ASN A 151 -0.84 -0.98 -22.25
CA ASN A 151 -2.07 -0.19 -22.14
C ASN A 151 -2.22 0.44 -20.75
N LEU A 152 -1.85 -0.27 -19.68
CA LEU A 152 -1.81 0.30 -18.33
C LEU A 152 -0.87 1.51 -18.27
N LEU A 153 0.35 1.38 -18.79
CA LEU A 153 1.37 2.44 -18.74
C LEU A 153 1.05 3.62 -19.66
N GLU A 154 0.65 3.34 -20.90
CA GLU A 154 0.43 4.36 -21.93
C GLU A 154 -0.92 5.09 -21.79
N THR A 155 -1.94 4.40 -21.26
CA THR A 155 -3.31 4.91 -21.25
C THR A 155 -3.88 5.02 -19.82
N THR A 156 -4.02 3.90 -19.12
CA THR A 156 -4.78 3.88 -17.85
C THR A 156 -4.11 4.73 -16.78
N LEU A 157 -2.83 4.51 -16.51
CA LEU A 157 -2.11 5.26 -15.47
C LEU A 157 -1.99 6.74 -15.81
N ARG A 158 -1.71 7.07 -17.07
CA ARG A 158 -1.54 8.47 -17.51
C ARG A 158 -2.84 9.26 -17.57
N PHE A 159 -3.98 8.61 -17.87
CA PHE A 159 -5.20 9.34 -18.23
C PHE A 159 -6.45 9.01 -17.41
N SER A 160 -6.49 7.90 -16.66
CA SER A 160 -7.69 7.51 -15.92
C SER A 160 -7.73 8.01 -14.47
N SER A 161 -6.57 8.26 -13.85
CA SER A 161 -6.50 8.71 -12.46
C SER A 161 -5.27 9.56 -12.20
N ASP A 162 -5.48 10.87 -12.11
CA ASP A 162 -4.41 11.83 -11.79
C ASP A 162 -3.85 11.60 -10.38
N GLU A 163 -4.66 11.05 -9.49
CA GLU A 163 -4.28 10.71 -8.13
C GLU A 163 -3.23 9.61 -8.10
N GLU A 164 -3.50 8.48 -8.76
CA GLU A 164 -2.56 7.35 -8.83
C GLU A 164 -1.32 7.69 -9.68
N LEU A 165 -1.50 8.50 -10.73
CA LEU A 165 -0.38 9.03 -11.51
C LEU A 165 0.56 9.88 -10.65
N GLY A 166 0.02 10.80 -9.85
CA GLY A 166 0.80 11.64 -8.93
C GLY A 166 1.58 10.81 -7.92
N LYS A 167 0.97 9.78 -7.36
CA LYS A 167 1.65 8.84 -6.45
C LYS A 167 2.77 8.08 -7.15
N ALA A 168 2.53 7.54 -8.35
CA ALA A 168 3.55 6.82 -9.13
C ALA A 168 4.76 7.71 -9.46
N VAL A 169 4.52 8.96 -9.87
CA VAL A 169 5.59 9.93 -10.11
C VAL A 169 6.36 10.23 -8.82
N LEU A 170 5.66 10.47 -7.71
CA LEU A 170 6.28 10.76 -6.41
C LEU A 170 7.22 9.62 -5.98
N TYR A 171 6.76 8.36 -6.07
CA TYR A 171 7.57 7.19 -5.69
C TYR A 171 8.82 7.06 -6.56
N ASN A 172 8.68 7.21 -7.87
CA ASN A 172 9.82 7.17 -8.79
C ASN A 172 10.85 8.26 -8.46
N GLU A 173 10.39 9.48 -8.16
CA GLU A 173 11.25 10.61 -7.81
C GLU A 173 12.01 10.42 -6.49
N ILE A 174 11.32 9.90 -5.46
CA ILE A 174 11.93 9.68 -4.14
C ILE A 174 13.00 8.60 -4.22
N PHE A 175 12.77 7.54 -4.98
CA PHE A 175 13.68 6.40 -5.07
C PHE A 175 14.53 6.38 -6.35
N ALA A 176 14.55 7.47 -7.11
CA ALA A 176 15.30 7.55 -8.38
C ALA A 176 16.77 7.12 -8.22
N GLY A 177 17.22 6.23 -9.12
CA GLY A 177 18.57 5.66 -9.10
C GLY A 177 18.79 4.57 -8.06
N THR A 178 17.74 4.06 -7.44
CA THR A 178 17.78 2.88 -6.55
C THR A 178 16.93 1.74 -7.14
N PRO A 179 17.03 0.51 -6.63
CA PRO A 179 16.17 -0.59 -7.06
C PRO A 179 14.66 -0.36 -6.85
N TYR A 180 14.25 0.62 -6.05
CA TYR A 180 12.84 1.02 -5.89
C TYR A 180 12.43 2.15 -6.86
N GLY A 181 13.33 2.66 -7.67
CA GLY A 181 13.16 3.85 -8.50
C GLY A 181 12.36 3.64 -9.79
N HIS A 182 11.53 2.61 -9.85
CA HIS A 182 10.58 2.38 -10.93
C HIS A 182 9.26 1.81 -10.39
N ILE A 183 8.18 2.01 -11.12
CA ILE A 183 6.90 1.38 -10.77
C ILE A 183 6.96 -0.13 -11.03
N THR A 184 6.21 -0.91 -10.26
CA THR A 184 6.24 -2.38 -10.34
C THR A 184 5.84 -2.93 -11.72
N SER A 185 5.03 -2.19 -12.47
CA SER A 185 4.65 -2.54 -13.85
C SER A 185 5.76 -2.30 -14.88
N GLY A 186 6.90 -1.72 -14.46
CA GLY A 186 8.02 -1.41 -15.35
C GLY A 186 7.86 -0.12 -16.13
N THR A 187 8.59 -0.02 -17.23
CA THR A 187 8.52 1.09 -18.17
C THR A 187 8.12 0.60 -19.56
N ILE A 188 7.70 1.51 -20.43
CA ILE A 188 7.24 1.16 -21.78
C ILE A 188 8.36 0.44 -22.57
N GLU A 189 9.58 0.99 -22.54
CA GLU A 189 10.73 0.38 -23.25
C GLU A 189 11.13 -0.97 -22.65
N SER A 190 11.18 -1.06 -21.31
CA SER A 190 11.55 -2.32 -20.65
C SER A 190 10.52 -3.43 -20.91
N VAL A 191 9.22 -3.14 -20.78
CA VAL A 191 8.15 -4.11 -21.04
C VAL A 191 8.20 -4.59 -22.51
N LYS A 192 8.43 -3.68 -23.48
CA LYS A 192 8.61 -4.06 -24.88
C LYS A 192 9.80 -5.00 -25.08
N SER A 193 10.88 -4.81 -24.33
CA SER A 193 12.12 -5.60 -24.45
C SER A 193 12.07 -6.96 -23.75
N ILE A 194 11.18 -7.18 -22.79
CA ILE A 194 11.09 -8.44 -22.03
C ILE A 194 10.72 -9.59 -22.96
N THR A 195 11.45 -10.69 -22.86
CA THR A 195 11.27 -11.92 -23.66
C THR A 195 10.80 -13.07 -22.78
N LEU A 196 10.33 -14.16 -23.42
CA LEU A 196 9.95 -15.37 -22.71
C LEU A 196 11.15 -16.01 -21.96
N ASP A 197 12.33 -15.95 -22.55
CA ASP A 197 13.58 -16.41 -21.93
C ASP A 197 13.92 -15.61 -20.66
N ASP A 198 13.67 -14.29 -20.66
CA ASP A 198 13.85 -13.47 -19.46
C ASP A 198 12.92 -13.96 -18.31
N LEU A 199 11.64 -14.25 -18.62
CA LEU A 199 10.69 -14.76 -17.63
C LEU A 199 11.11 -16.13 -17.10
N GLN A 200 11.54 -17.04 -17.97
CA GLN A 200 11.97 -18.39 -17.57
C GLN A 200 13.22 -18.34 -16.67
N LYS A 201 14.20 -17.50 -17.01
CA LYS A 201 15.39 -17.29 -16.20
C LYS A 201 15.04 -16.68 -14.85
N PHE A 202 14.17 -15.65 -14.84
CA PHE A 202 13.73 -15.00 -13.62
C PHE A 202 12.94 -15.95 -12.70
N TYR A 203 12.04 -16.74 -13.27
CA TYR A 203 11.30 -17.78 -12.54
C TYR A 203 12.28 -18.79 -11.92
N THR A 204 13.20 -19.34 -12.69
CA THR A 204 14.17 -20.35 -12.20
C THR A 204 15.06 -19.80 -11.08
N ALA A 205 15.40 -18.51 -11.14
CA ALA A 205 16.27 -17.87 -10.16
C ALA A 205 15.54 -17.51 -8.85
N HIS A 206 14.27 -17.15 -8.91
CA HIS A 206 13.58 -16.51 -7.80
C HIS A 206 12.39 -17.30 -7.23
N PHE A 207 11.70 -18.10 -8.05
CA PHE A 207 10.59 -18.94 -7.60
C PHE A 207 11.11 -20.30 -7.15
N THR A 208 11.76 -20.34 -5.99
CA THR A 208 12.55 -21.46 -5.52
C THR A 208 12.09 -21.91 -4.14
N ARG A 209 12.42 -23.16 -3.77
CA ARG A 209 12.07 -23.72 -2.46
C ARG A 209 12.73 -22.98 -1.28
N ASP A 210 13.89 -22.38 -1.53
CA ASP A 210 14.63 -21.64 -0.50
C ASP A 210 14.10 -20.19 -0.35
N ASN A 211 13.32 -19.71 -1.32
CA ASN A 211 12.78 -18.35 -1.37
C ASN A 211 11.29 -18.25 -1.01
N VAL A 212 10.57 -19.38 -0.99
CA VAL A 212 9.13 -19.41 -0.67
C VAL A 212 8.86 -19.46 0.83
N VAL A 213 7.86 -18.69 1.27
CA VAL A 213 7.21 -18.79 2.58
C VAL A 213 5.77 -19.23 2.36
N ILE A 214 5.38 -20.34 2.95
CA ILE A 214 4.00 -20.83 2.92
C ILE A 214 3.16 -20.05 3.92
N GLY A 215 2.09 -19.44 3.49
CA GLY A 215 0.97 -18.99 4.33
C GLY A 215 -0.23 -19.92 4.12
N LEU A 216 -0.76 -20.48 5.19
CA LEU A 216 -1.94 -21.35 5.14
C LEU A 216 -2.90 -20.98 6.28
N GLY A 217 -4.15 -20.67 5.93
CA GLY A 217 -5.17 -20.26 6.90
C GLY A 217 -6.52 -20.92 6.65
N GLY A 218 -7.33 -21.00 7.70
CA GLY A 218 -8.69 -21.53 7.62
C GLY A 218 -8.81 -22.98 8.13
N GLY A 219 -9.78 -23.71 7.57
CA GLY A 219 -10.15 -25.06 8.01
C GLY A 219 -9.34 -26.17 7.33
N TYR A 220 -8.04 -26.03 7.24
CA TYR A 220 -7.14 -27.03 6.67
C TYR A 220 -6.72 -28.07 7.72
N ASP A 221 -6.24 -29.21 7.26
CA ASP A 221 -5.68 -30.28 8.08
C ASP A 221 -4.14 -30.43 7.93
N ALA A 222 -3.54 -31.24 8.77
CA ALA A 222 -2.10 -31.49 8.73
C ALA A 222 -1.65 -32.21 7.44
N ALA A 223 -2.51 -33.00 6.83
CA ALA A 223 -2.21 -33.69 5.58
C ALA A 223 -2.08 -32.72 4.40
N LEU A 224 -2.92 -31.70 4.35
CA LEU A 224 -2.80 -30.63 3.33
C LEU A 224 -1.49 -29.87 3.50
N LEU A 225 -1.13 -29.49 4.73
CA LEU A 225 0.15 -28.80 4.98
C LEU A 225 1.34 -29.67 4.54
N ALA A 226 1.37 -30.92 4.93
CA ALA A 226 2.45 -31.86 4.56
C ALA A 226 2.56 -32.01 3.05
N ARG A 227 1.41 -32.15 2.37
CA ARG A 227 1.33 -32.23 0.90
C ARG A 227 1.87 -30.95 0.25
N LEU A 228 1.42 -29.77 0.71
CA LEU A 228 1.86 -28.47 0.15
C LEU A 228 3.37 -28.28 0.32
N GLN A 229 3.92 -28.67 1.46
CA GLN A 229 5.36 -28.62 1.72
C GLN A 229 6.14 -29.57 0.80
N ALA A 230 5.66 -30.79 0.63
CA ALA A 230 6.30 -31.77 -0.27
C ALA A 230 6.26 -31.33 -1.74
N ASP A 231 5.12 -30.80 -2.20
CA ASP A 231 4.95 -30.32 -3.56
C ASP A 231 5.87 -29.11 -3.85
N LEU A 232 5.91 -28.12 -2.95
CA LEU A 232 6.79 -26.94 -3.11
C LEU A 232 8.28 -27.26 -2.93
N ALA A 233 8.64 -28.33 -2.23
CA ALA A 233 10.02 -28.79 -2.14
C ALA A 233 10.59 -29.28 -3.48
N THR A 234 9.73 -29.51 -4.49
CA THR A 234 10.14 -29.85 -5.87
C THR A 234 10.66 -28.66 -6.67
N LEU A 235 10.42 -27.43 -6.20
CA LEU A 235 10.98 -26.22 -6.80
C LEU A 235 12.53 -26.27 -6.79
N PRO A 236 13.19 -25.56 -7.72
CA PRO A 236 14.64 -25.46 -7.73
C PRO A 236 15.20 -25.01 -6.38
N ALA A 237 16.36 -25.57 -6.01
CA ALA A 237 17.12 -25.10 -4.85
C ALA A 237 17.96 -23.90 -5.28
N ALA A 238 17.58 -22.70 -4.85
CA ALA A 238 18.35 -21.50 -4.98
C ALA A 238 17.89 -20.48 -3.94
N ALA A 239 18.81 -19.86 -3.24
CA ALA A 239 18.56 -18.74 -2.35
C ALA A 239 19.16 -17.47 -2.95
N PRO A 240 18.38 -16.67 -3.70
CA PRO A 240 18.88 -15.42 -4.25
C PRO A 240 19.38 -14.52 -3.12
N ALA A 241 20.52 -13.86 -3.35
CA ALA A 241 21.02 -12.88 -2.39
C ALA A 241 19.99 -11.75 -2.24
N ARG A 242 19.60 -11.48 -0.99
CA ARG A 242 18.68 -10.37 -0.72
C ARG A 242 19.37 -9.04 -0.95
N MET A 243 18.83 -8.22 -1.81
CA MET A 243 19.36 -6.88 -2.05
C MET A 243 19.31 -6.04 -0.75
N PRO A 244 20.29 -5.15 -0.52
CA PRO A 244 20.24 -4.23 0.61
C PRO A 244 19.05 -3.28 0.48
N ALA A 245 18.57 -2.77 1.63
CA ALA A 245 17.54 -1.73 1.60
C ALA A 245 18.09 -0.48 0.87
N PRO A 246 17.32 0.14 -0.03
CA PRO A 246 17.82 1.25 -0.82
C PRO A 246 18.10 2.49 0.05
N THR A 247 19.08 3.28 -0.38
CA THR A 247 19.37 4.58 0.22
C THR A 247 19.01 5.66 -0.82
N PRO A 248 17.84 6.30 -0.68
CA PRO A 248 17.44 7.38 -1.58
C PRO A 248 18.40 8.56 -1.50
N LYS A 249 18.48 9.34 -2.57
CA LYS A 249 19.23 10.60 -2.58
C LYS A 249 18.58 11.59 -1.60
N ALA A 250 19.41 12.41 -0.96
CA ALA A 250 18.92 13.47 -0.09
C ALA A 250 18.13 14.52 -0.90
N ILE A 251 16.93 14.83 -0.42
CA ILE A 251 16.08 15.89 -0.97
C ILE A 251 16.56 17.22 -0.39
N ARG A 252 16.63 18.26 -1.20
CA ARG A 252 17.12 19.58 -0.80
C ARG A 252 16.07 20.67 -1.07
N GLY A 253 15.34 21.04 -0.04
CA GLY A 253 14.22 21.98 -0.16
C GLY A 253 12.96 21.29 -0.70
N LEU A 254 12.05 22.10 -1.22
CA LEU A 254 10.87 21.58 -1.92
C LEU A 254 11.22 21.37 -3.40
N GLU A 255 11.30 20.11 -3.81
CA GLU A 255 11.59 19.72 -5.19
C GLU A 255 10.29 19.32 -5.89
N VAL A 256 9.88 20.06 -6.92
CA VAL A 256 8.57 19.95 -7.57
C VAL A 256 8.68 19.39 -8.97
N THR A 257 7.91 18.35 -9.26
CA THR A 257 7.68 17.85 -10.63
C THR A 257 6.25 18.18 -11.03
N LEU A 258 6.10 19.12 -11.98
CA LEU A 258 4.83 19.44 -12.59
C LEU A 258 4.64 18.54 -13.82
N VAL A 259 3.62 17.71 -13.78
CA VAL A 259 3.24 16.89 -14.94
C VAL A 259 2.20 17.67 -15.75
N GLU A 260 2.63 18.18 -16.92
CA GLU A 260 1.74 18.87 -17.83
C GLU A 260 0.78 17.89 -18.50
N LYS A 261 -0.49 18.07 -18.23
CA LYS A 261 -1.59 17.29 -18.77
C LYS A 261 -2.83 18.15 -18.89
N LYS A 262 -3.59 18.02 -19.99
CA LYS A 262 -4.92 18.64 -20.09
C LYS A 262 -5.84 18.01 -19.04
N ALA A 263 -6.11 18.72 -17.96
CA ALA A 263 -6.89 18.26 -16.82
C ALA A 263 -7.77 19.40 -16.27
N ALA A 264 -9.02 19.08 -15.92
CA ALA A 264 -9.95 20.05 -15.33
C ALA A 264 -9.62 20.40 -13.87
N SER A 265 -8.79 19.58 -13.22
CA SER A 265 -8.40 19.72 -11.82
C SER A 265 -6.94 19.29 -11.63
N THR A 266 -6.38 19.67 -10.49
CA THR A 266 -4.99 19.36 -10.11
C THR A 266 -4.95 18.34 -8.98
N ALA A 267 -4.19 17.25 -9.16
CA ALA A 267 -3.86 16.29 -8.10
C ALA A 267 -2.44 16.54 -7.56
N ILE A 268 -2.24 16.41 -6.24
CA ILE A 268 -0.95 16.68 -5.60
C ILE A 268 -0.59 15.50 -4.70
N SER A 269 0.59 14.94 -4.92
CA SER A 269 1.23 13.97 -4.02
C SER A 269 2.57 14.51 -3.57
N MET A 270 2.85 14.50 -2.27
CA MET A 270 4.12 14.98 -1.74
C MET A 270 4.62 14.10 -0.59
N GLY A 271 5.93 14.02 -0.41
CA GLY A 271 6.48 13.17 0.63
C GLY A 271 8.01 13.08 0.62
N PHE A 272 8.50 12.19 1.47
CA PHE A 272 9.92 11.91 1.63
C PHE A 272 10.13 10.49 2.15
N PRO A 273 11.33 9.88 1.94
CA PRO A 273 11.61 8.54 2.45
C PRO A 273 11.77 8.57 3.97
N ILE A 274 11.19 7.58 4.65
CA ILE A 274 11.36 7.38 6.09
C ILE A 274 11.97 6.00 6.38
N ASN A 275 12.68 5.92 7.50
CA ASN A 275 13.29 4.68 7.98
C ASN A 275 12.64 4.23 9.29
N VAL A 276 11.30 4.17 9.30
CA VAL A 276 10.51 3.71 10.44
C VAL A 276 9.63 2.56 9.94
N LEU A 277 9.78 1.39 10.56
CA LEU A 277 9.10 0.18 10.15
C LEU A 277 8.18 -0.32 11.27
N ARG A 278 7.17 -1.10 10.91
CA ARG A 278 6.29 -1.79 11.86
C ARG A 278 7.11 -2.52 12.92
N GLY A 279 6.60 -2.57 14.14
CA GLY A 279 7.28 -3.18 15.29
C GLY A 279 8.07 -2.20 16.16
N SER A 280 8.51 -1.04 15.66
CA SER A 280 9.11 0.00 16.49
C SER A 280 8.05 0.83 17.20
N LYS A 281 8.31 1.28 18.44
CA LYS A 281 7.41 2.19 19.18
C LYS A 281 7.13 3.47 18.39
N ASP A 282 8.15 4.00 17.72
CA ASP A 282 8.04 5.21 16.91
C ASP A 282 7.06 5.04 15.73
N TRP A 283 6.97 3.85 15.13
CA TRP A 283 6.01 3.60 14.07
C TRP A 283 4.56 3.77 14.55
N TYR A 284 4.22 3.21 15.72
CA TYR A 284 2.88 3.34 16.30
C TYR A 284 2.57 4.76 16.74
N ALA A 285 3.56 5.46 17.27
CA ALA A 285 3.45 6.87 17.62
C ALA A 285 3.17 7.74 16.37
N LEU A 286 3.90 7.50 15.28
CA LEU A 286 3.67 8.19 14.01
C LEU A 286 2.33 7.79 13.36
N ALA A 287 1.86 6.54 13.53
CA ALA A 287 0.53 6.13 13.05
C ALA A 287 -0.58 6.95 13.71
N LEU A 288 -0.43 7.29 15.01
CA LEU A 288 -1.38 8.17 15.71
C LEU A 288 -1.33 9.61 15.15
N ALA A 289 -0.14 10.17 14.96
CA ALA A 289 0.03 11.50 14.36
C ALA A 289 -0.49 11.54 12.91
N ASN A 290 -0.24 10.48 12.14
CA ASN A 290 -0.78 10.30 10.78
C ASN A 290 -2.32 10.29 10.78
N SER A 291 -2.94 9.58 11.71
CA SER A 291 -4.41 9.54 11.84
C SER A 291 -4.99 10.92 12.17
N TRP A 292 -4.27 11.73 12.94
CA TRP A 292 -4.69 13.11 13.20
C TRP A 292 -4.57 13.99 11.95
N LEU A 293 -3.47 13.87 11.21
CA LEU A 293 -3.23 14.71 10.04
C LEU A 293 -4.17 14.36 8.89
N GLY A 294 -4.28 13.06 8.53
CA GLY A 294 -5.04 12.68 7.35
C GLY A 294 -5.32 11.18 7.24
N GLU A 295 -5.98 10.57 8.24
CA GLU A 295 -6.40 9.17 8.14
C GLU A 295 -7.18 8.89 6.87
N HIS A 296 -6.84 7.80 6.19
CA HIS A 296 -7.44 7.45 4.90
C HIS A 296 -8.96 7.32 5.01
N ARG A 297 -9.68 8.06 4.14
CA ARG A 297 -11.15 8.10 4.06
C ARG A 297 -11.87 8.37 5.38
N ASN A 298 -11.21 9.08 6.29
CA ASN A 298 -11.77 9.50 7.57
C ASN A 298 -11.94 11.02 7.61
N SER A 299 -13.18 11.46 7.84
CA SER A 299 -13.52 12.88 7.89
C SER A 299 -12.98 13.63 9.11
N SER A 300 -12.43 12.92 10.10
CA SER A 300 -11.85 13.55 11.30
C SER A 300 -10.37 13.95 11.12
N GLY A 301 -9.76 13.74 9.94
CA GLY A 301 -8.40 14.18 9.62
C GLY A 301 -8.29 15.70 9.52
N ARG A 302 -7.18 16.27 9.97
CA ARG A 302 -6.95 17.74 9.92
C ARG A 302 -6.99 18.28 8.49
N LEU A 303 -6.32 17.61 7.55
CA LEU A 303 -6.32 18.03 6.14
C LEU A 303 -7.72 17.99 5.54
N TYR A 304 -8.48 16.91 5.82
CA TYR A 304 -9.87 16.80 5.37
C TYR A 304 -10.71 17.97 5.90
N ASN A 305 -10.59 18.32 7.18
CA ASN A 305 -11.33 19.41 7.78
C ASN A 305 -10.96 20.76 7.18
N VAL A 306 -9.66 21.00 6.93
CA VAL A 306 -9.20 22.29 6.41
C VAL A 306 -9.53 22.46 4.92
N ILE A 307 -9.25 21.44 4.09
CA ILE A 307 -9.35 21.57 2.63
C ILE A 307 -10.75 21.23 2.14
N ARG A 308 -11.32 20.11 2.60
CA ARG A 308 -12.62 19.64 2.12
C ARG A 308 -13.77 20.22 2.92
N GLU A 309 -13.81 20.02 4.24
CA GLU A 309 -15.02 20.35 5.04
C GLU A 309 -15.25 21.85 5.10
N ALA A 310 -14.26 22.63 5.48
CA ALA A 310 -14.40 24.08 5.61
C ALA A 310 -14.53 24.77 4.24
N ARG A 311 -13.84 24.28 3.22
CA ARG A 311 -13.68 24.99 1.94
C ARG A 311 -14.35 24.33 0.74
N GLY A 312 -14.61 23.04 0.79
CA GLY A 312 -15.30 22.30 -0.28
C GLY A 312 -14.43 22.12 -1.54
N LEU A 313 -13.10 22.11 -1.42
CA LEU A 313 -12.20 22.10 -2.57
C LEU A 313 -12.11 20.76 -3.28
N ASN A 314 -12.32 19.65 -2.55
CA ASN A 314 -12.21 18.31 -3.09
C ASN A 314 -13.01 17.28 -2.28
N TYR A 315 -12.70 15.98 -2.46
CA TYR A 315 -13.38 14.87 -1.78
C TYR A 315 -12.57 14.25 -0.64
N GLY A 316 -11.38 14.76 -0.32
CA GLY A 316 -10.59 14.32 0.81
C GLY A 316 -9.09 14.48 0.60
N ASP A 317 -8.38 14.50 1.73
CA ASP A 317 -6.95 14.71 1.80
C ASP A 317 -6.39 13.79 2.87
N TYR A 318 -5.41 13.00 2.49
CA TYR A 318 -4.97 11.86 3.31
C TYR A 318 -3.45 11.83 3.47
N THR A 319 -2.99 11.11 4.48
CA THR A 319 -1.57 10.89 4.72
C THR A 319 -1.29 9.41 4.97
N TYR A 320 -0.09 8.98 4.62
CA TYR A 320 0.33 7.59 4.75
C TYR A 320 1.73 7.51 5.34
N LEU A 321 1.89 6.60 6.27
CA LEU A 321 3.17 6.28 6.90
C LEU A 321 3.90 5.15 6.16
N GLU A 322 3.20 4.47 5.28
CA GLU A 322 3.68 3.36 4.47
C GLU A 322 3.13 3.46 3.05
N HIS A 323 3.76 2.72 2.14
CA HIS A 323 3.26 2.60 0.78
C HIS A 323 1.79 2.17 0.74
N PHE A 324 0.96 2.97 0.10
CA PHE A 324 -0.47 2.75 -0.02
C PHE A 324 -0.91 2.82 -1.49
N PRO A 325 -0.68 1.73 -2.27
CA PRO A 325 -1.05 1.70 -3.68
C PRO A 325 -2.57 1.58 -3.85
N ASN A 326 -3.07 2.08 -4.98
CA ASN A 326 -4.49 2.04 -5.36
C ASN A 326 -5.41 2.65 -4.30
N GLY A 327 -5.00 3.78 -3.72
CA GLY A 327 -5.75 4.47 -2.66
C GLY A 327 -7.16 4.88 -3.07
N GLY A 328 -7.38 5.16 -4.35
CA GLY A 328 -8.70 5.45 -4.91
C GLY A 328 -9.71 4.29 -4.78
N GLN A 329 -9.24 3.06 -4.69
CA GLN A 329 -10.08 1.85 -4.64
C GLN A 329 -10.10 1.15 -3.28
N ARG A 330 -9.17 1.49 -2.37
CA ARG A 330 -9.04 0.84 -1.06
C ARG A 330 -9.67 1.67 0.05
N PHE A 331 -10.05 0.99 1.12
CA PHE A 331 -10.53 1.61 2.35
C PHE A 331 -9.55 1.40 3.52
N LEU A 332 -8.83 0.29 3.52
CA LEU A 332 -7.95 -0.13 4.61
C LEU A 332 -6.52 -0.34 4.09
N PRO A 333 -5.50 -0.29 4.97
CA PRO A 333 -4.12 -0.55 4.59
C PRO A 333 -3.96 -1.92 3.92
N PRO A 334 -3.26 -1.99 2.76
CA PRO A 334 -3.04 -3.25 2.06
C PRO A 334 -2.06 -4.15 2.81
N GLN A 335 -2.26 -5.46 2.69
CA GLN A 335 -1.28 -6.47 3.11
C GLN A 335 -0.37 -6.85 1.95
N ASN A 336 0.77 -7.44 2.28
CA ASN A 336 1.75 -8.01 1.35
C ASN A 336 2.36 -7.00 0.37
N VAL A 337 2.47 -5.75 0.83
CA VAL A 337 3.23 -4.67 0.18
C VAL A 337 4.39 -4.19 1.06
N ALA A 338 4.81 -5.03 2.01
CA ALA A 338 5.87 -4.72 2.96
C ALA A 338 7.21 -4.45 2.24
N ARG A 339 7.98 -3.50 2.77
CA ARG A 339 9.29 -3.12 2.24
C ARG A 339 10.18 -2.51 3.32
N ARG A 340 11.49 -2.57 3.14
CA ARG A 340 12.48 -2.15 4.15
C ARG A 340 12.80 -0.65 4.13
N ARG A 341 12.33 0.10 3.15
CA ARG A 341 12.40 1.55 3.11
C ARG A 341 11.02 2.10 2.80
N GLN A 342 10.47 2.84 3.72
CA GLN A 342 9.12 3.39 3.62
C GLN A 342 9.13 4.85 3.15
N ILE A 343 7.95 5.40 2.95
CA ILE A 343 7.68 6.77 2.57
C ILE A 343 6.62 7.35 3.51
N PHE A 344 6.80 8.59 3.93
CA PHE A 344 5.69 9.40 4.40
C PHE A 344 5.13 10.17 3.21
N GLU A 345 3.83 10.11 3.02
CA GLU A 345 3.13 10.73 1.89
C GLU A 345 1.95 11.57 2.39
N ILE A 346 1.77 12.75 1.79
CA ILE A 346 0.54 13.55 1.84
C ILE A 346 -0.08 13.49 0.45
N TRP A 347 -1.34 13.11 0.39
CA TRP A 347 -2.10 12.96 -0.84
C TRP A 347 -3.31 13.88 -0.83
N ILE A 348 -3.29 14.90 -1.70
CA ILE A 348 -4.39 15.83 -1.91
C ILE A 348 -5.12 15.41 -3.18
N ARG A 349 -6.36 14.99 -3.02
CA ARG A 349 -7.23 14.62 -4.14
C ARG A 349 -7.52 15.84 -5.02
N PRO A 350 -7.94 15.64 -6.29
CA PRO A 350 -8.05 16.71 -7.24
C PRO A 350 -8.82 17.92 -6.72
N VAL A 351 -8.21 19.08 -6.83
CA VAL A 351 -8.78 20.40 -6.54
C VAL A 351 -8.92 21.21 -7.83
N PRO A 352 -9.81 22.21 -7.90
CA PRO A 352 -9.84 23.14 -9.02
C PRO A 352 -8.46 23.75 -9.31
N ASN A 353 -8.14 23.94 -10.60
CA ASN A 353 -6.83 24.46 -11.01
C ASN A 353 -6.49 25.84 -10.44
N ASP A 354 -7.47 26.70 -10.22
CA ASP A 354 -7.33 28.00 -9.58
C ASP A 354 -7.08 27.92 -8.06
N ALA A 355 -7.51 26.83 -7.41
CA ALA A 355 -7.31 26.60 -5.98
C ALA A 355 -6.04 25.79 -5.66
N ARG A 356 -5.32 25.24 -6.66
CA ARG A 356 -4.19 24.31 -6.46
C ARG A 356 -3.05 24.88 -5.60
N HIS A 357 -2.69 26.15 -5.80
CA HIS A 357 -1.63 26.80 -5.05
C HIS A 357 -2.05 26.98 -3.57
N PHE A 358 -3.29 27.40 -3.34
CA PHE A 358 -3.86 27.51 -2.00
C PHE A 358 -3.90 26.15 -1.29
N ALA A 359 -4.35 25.09 -1.96
CA ALA A 359 -4.44 23.75 -1.40
C ALA A 359 -3.06 23.18 -1.01
N LEU A 360 -2.03 23.42 -1.85
CA LEU A 360 -0.64 23.07 -1.53
C LEU A 360 -0.16 23.78 -0.27
N ARG A 361 -0.40 25.10 -0.17
CA ARG A 361 -0.05 25.89 1.04
C ARG A 361 -0.81 25.43 2.27
N ALA A 362 -2.10 25.15 2.14
CA ALA A 362 -2.91 24.63 3.25
C ALA A 362 -2.33 23.33 3.81
N ALA A 363 -2.03 22.36 2.94
CA ALA A 363 -1.47 21.08 3.38
C ALA A 363 -0.09 21.22 4.02
N LEU A 364 0.81 21.97 3.42
CA LEU A 364 2.16 22.18 3.97
C LEU A 364 2.14 22.98 5.28
N ARG A 365 1.26 23.97 5.39
CA ARG A 365 1.06 24.73 6.64
C ARG A 365 0.60 23.83 7.79
N GLU A 366 -0.41 23.01 7.56
CA GLU A 366 -0.92 22.09 8.59
C GLU A 366 0.13 21.03 8.98
N PHE A 367 0.87 20.52 8.00
CA PHE A 367 1.97 19.60 8.27
C PHE A 367 3.09 20.27 9.06
N GLN A 368 3.50 21.49 8.70
CA GLN A 368 4.50 22.26 9.44
C GLN A 368 4.06 22.52 10.89
N GLN A 369 2.80 22.90 11.08
CA GLN A 369 2.26 23.14 12.43
C GLN A 369 2.33 21.86 13.28
N LEU A 370 1.95 20.70 12.71
CA LEU A 370 2.07 19.43 13.42
C LEU A 370 3.52 19.12 13.81
N VAL A 371 4.47 19.30 12.90
CA VAL A 371 5.90 19.04 13.19
C VAL A 371 6.45 19.97 14.26
N GLN A 372 6.02 21.24 14.27
CA GLN A 372 6.52 22.25 15.20
C GLN A 372 5.88 22.17 16.59
N ARG A 373 4.54 22.08 16.67
CA ARG A 373 3.82 22.10 17.96
C ARG A 373 3.54 20.72 18.55
N GLY A 374 3.46 19.70 17.69
CA GLY A 374 2.96 18.39 18.06
C GLY A 374 1.43 18.36 18.23
N LEU A 375 0.92 17.26 18.79
CA LEU A 375 -0.46 17.11 19.20
C LEU A 375 -0.69 17.68 20.60
N THR A 376 -1.89 18.19 20.84
CA THR A 376 -2.34 18.49 22.22
C THR A 376 -2.78 17.20 22.93
N PRO A 377 -2.90 17.20 24.27
CA PRO A 377 -3.42 16.05 25.02
C PRO A 377 -4.81 15.59 24.55
N GLU A 378 -5.70 16.54 24.17
CA GLU A 378 -7.05 16.27 23.71
C GLU A 378 -7.04 15.63 22.31
N GLU A 379 -6.24 16.17 21.38
CA GLU A 379 -6.04 15.62 20.02
C GLU A 379 -5.48 14.19 20.10
N PHE A 380 -4.49 13.98 20.95
CA PHE A 380 -3.91 12.67 21.22
C PHE A 380 -4.96 11.69 21.77
N ALA A 381 -5.69 12.05 22.81
CA ALA A 381 -6.67 11.18 23.44
C ALA A 381 -7.79 10.76 22.46
N LEU A 382 -8.26 11.71 21.63
CA LEU A 382 -9.27 11.45 20.61
C LEU A 382 -8.77 10.40 19.60
N LYS A 383 -7.57 10.58 19.06
CA LYS A 383 -7.01 9.68 18.03
C LYS A 383 -6.57 8.33 18.59
N LYS A 384 -6.04 8.29 19.80
CA LYS A 384 -5.75 7.05 20.53
C LYS A 384 -7.02 6.19 20.70
N ASN A 385 -8.11 6.78 21.16
CA ASN A 385 -9.37 6.10 21.35
C ASN A 385 -9.99 5.61 20.04
N PHE A 386 -9.85 6.38 18.95
CA PHE A 386 -10.27 5.99 17.61
C PHE A 386 -9.45 4.78 17.10
N LEU A 387 -8.13 4.88 17.08
CA LEU A 387 -7.25 3.86 16.51
C LEU A 387 -7.34 2.51 17.23
N LYS A 388 -7.51 2.49 18.56
CA LYS A 388 -7.72 1.25 19.33
C LYS A 388 -8.91 0.42 18.85
N LYS A 389 -9.93 1.09 18.29
CA LYS A 389 -11.13 0.44 17.73
C LYS A 389 -10.98 0.22 16.23
N TYR A 390 -10.41 1.18 15.52
CA TYR A 390 -10.32 1.15 14.07
C TYR A 390 -9.41 0.03 13.56
N VAL A 391 -8.30 -0.24 14.25
CA VAL A 391 -7.38 -1.33 13.90
C VAL A 391 -8.03 -2.72 13.89
N LEU A 392 -9.14 -2.90 14.61
CA LEU A 392 -9.92 -4.15 14.59
C LEU A 392 -10.56 -4.43 13.23
N GLN A 393 -10.73 -3.42 12.40
CA GLN A 393 -11.28 -3.55 11.06
C GLN A 393 -10.22 -3.92 10.00
N TYR A 394 -8.92 -3.84 10.33
CA TYR A 394 -7.84 -4.07 9.36
C TYR A 394 -7.78 -5.51 8.85
N ALA A 395 -8.21 -6.48 9.68
CA ALA A 395 -8.21 -7.88 9.32
C ALA A 395 -9.38 -8.63 9.97
N THR A 396 -10.52 -8.61 9.30
CA THR A 396 -11.77 -9.23 9.78
C THR A 396 -11.91 -10.69 9.33
N THR A 397 -11.31 -11.04 8.20
CA THR A 397 -11.34 -12.39 7.64
C THR A 397 -10.06 -13.16 7.94
N THR A 398 -10.12 -14.48 7.83
CA THR A 398 -8.95 -15.36 7.97
C THR A 398 -7.88 -15.02 6.93
N ASP A 399 -8.29 -14.73 5.68
CA ASP A 399 -7.36 -14.36 4.61
C ASP A 399 -6.62 -13.05 4.89
N GLU A 400 -7.32 -12.02 5.37
CA GLU A 400 -6.68 -10.75 5.76
C GLU A 400 -5.71 -10.94 6.93
N ARG A 401 -6.09 -11.72 7.95
CA ARG A 401 -5.21 -12.04 9.09
C ARG A 401 -3.95 -12.79 8.65
N LEU A 402 -4.10 -13.73 7.70
CA LEU A 402 -2.96 -14.44 7.11
C LEU A 402 -2.03 -13.49 6.36
N GLY A 403 -2.58 -12.51 5.63
CA GLY A 403 -1.80 -11.47 4.96
C GLY A 403 -0.96 -10.64 5.94
N TYR A 404 -1.55 -10.18 7.05
CA TYR A 404 -0.81 -9.48 8.10
C TYR A 404 0.24 -10.37 8.78
N ALA A 405 -0.05 -11.66 8.98
CA ALA A 405 0.91 -12.59 9.56
C ALA A 405 2.16 -12.80 8.67
N LEU A 406 2.00 -12.76 7.34
CA LEU A 406 3.15 -12.75 6.43
C LEU A 406 3.94 -11.45 6.50
N ASP A 407 3.26 -10.31 6.61
CA ASP A 407 3.93 -9.02 6.81
C ASP A 407 4.69 -9.00 8.16
N ASP A 408 4.15 -9.62 9.22
CA ASP A 408 4.83 -9.76 10.51
C ASP A 408 6.16 -10.52 10.35
N VAL A 409 6.15 -11.61 9.59
CA VAL A 409 7.38 -12.36 9.26
C VAL A 409 8.36 -11.51 8.42
N PHE A 410 7.86 -10.74 7.46
CA PHE A 410 8.71 -9.83 6.67
C PHE A 410 9.46 -8.83 7.55
N TYR A 411 8.77 -8.23 8.52
CA TYR A 411 9.33 -7.26 9.46
C TYR A 411 10.07 -7.91 10.65
N GLY A 412 10.08 -9.24 10.76
CA GLY A 412 10.73 -9.96 11.86
C GLY A 412 10.05 -9.76 13.21
N LEU A 413 8.72 -9.61 13.22
CA LEU A 413 7.96 -9.40 14.44
C LEU A 413 7.71 -10.72 15.16
N ALA A 414 8.00 -10.75 16.47
CA ALA A 414 7.71 -11.90 17.33
C ALA A 414 6.24 -11.94 17.79
N GLU A 415 5.54 -10.83 17.68
CA GLU A 415 4.13 -10.63 18.06
C GLU A 415 3.35 -10.09 16.88
N SER A 416 2.09 -10.50 16.74
CA SER A 416 1.21 -9.94 15.70
C SER A 416 1.17 -8.41 15.76
N HIS A 417 1.41 -7.76 14.61
CA HIS A 417 1.33 -6.31 14.45
C HIS A 417 0.00 -5.75 14.98
N LEU A 418 -1.12 -6.40 14.66
CA LEU A 418 -2.45 -5.92 15.06
C LEU A 418 -2.68 -6.03 16.57
N ALA A 419 -2.19 -7.10 17.22
CA ALA A 419 -2.24 -7.24 18.66
C ALA A 419 -1.33 -6.20 19.35
N ARG A 420 -0.11 -6.07 18.85
CA ARG A 420 0.87 -5.09 19.32
C ARG A 420 0.37 -3.66 19.15
N PHE A 421 -0.30 -3.34 18.05
CA PHE A 421 -0.89 -2.02 17.79
C PHE A 421 -1.78 -1.58 18.94
N ARG A 422 -2.73 -2.42 19.34
CA ARG A 422 -3.66 -2.11 20.43
C ARG A 422 -2.94 -1.93 21.76
N ARG A 423 -2.00 -2.82 22.08
CA ARG A 423 -1.23 -2.77 23.33
C ARG A 423 -0.38 -1.49 23.40
N ILE A 424 0.36 -1.18 22.33
CA ILE A 424 1.19 0.02 22.29
C ILE A 424 0.34 1.30 22.37
N MET A 425 -0.86 1.33 21.77
CA MET A 425 -1.75 2.48 21.96
C MET A 425 -2.08 2.74 23.43
N ASP A 426 -2.16 1.72 24.29
CA ASP A 426 -2.36 1.91 25.71
C ASP A 426 -1.14 2.51 26.42
N GLU A 427 0.05 2.14 26.00
CA GLU A 427 1.32 2.55 26.57
C GLU A 427 1.78 3.94 26.12
N LEU A 428 1.36 4.40 24.92
CA LEU A 428 1.80 5.70 24.36
C LEU A 428 1.29 6.88 25.15
N THR A 429 2.17 7.87 25.29
CA THR A 429 1.87 9.20 25.81
C THR A 429 1.89 10.24 24.67
N VAL A 430 1.37 11.44 24.89
CA VAL A 430 1.43 12.53 23.92
C VAL A 430 2.87 12.96 23.65
N GLU A 431 3.73 12.89 24.67
CA GLU A 431 5.16 13.19 24.57
C GLU A 431 5.89 12.21 23.67
N ASP A 432 5.56 10.90 23.75
CA ASP A 432 6.09 9.86 22.86
C ASP A 432 5.77 10.17 21.40
N VAL A 433 4.51 10.54 21.11
CA VAL A 433 4.05 10.86 19.75
C VAL A 433 4.76 12.12 19.24
N ASN A 434 4.80 13.17 20.05
CA ASN A 434 5.42 14.43 19.67
C ASN A 434 6.94 14.29 19.50
N ALA A 435 7.59 13.43 20.30
CA ALA A 435 9.01 13.11 20.13
C ALA A 435 9.26 12.34 18.82
N ALA A 436 8.43 11.34 18.48
CA ALA A 436 8.55 10.60 17.23
C ALA A 436 8.31 11.50 16.00
N VAL A 437 7.33 12.41 16.06
CA VAL A 437 7.08 13.41 15.00
C VAL A 437 8.33 14.28 14.79
N ARG A 438 8.87 14.88 15.83
CA ARG A 438 10.09 15.72 15.72
C ARG A 438 11.33 14.95 15.24
N LYS A 439 11.42 13.67 15.56
CA LYS A 439 12.56 12.82 15.19
C LYS A 439 12.52 12.39 13.73
N HIS A 440 11.35 12.10 13.20
CA HIS A 440 11.21 11.41 11.92
C HIS A 440 10.55 12.25 10.82
N TRP A 441 9.76 13.27 11.18
CA TRP A 441 9.07 14.10 10.20
C TRP A 441 9.73 15.47 10.06
N GLN A 442 9.71 15.97 8.84
CA GLN A 442 10.25 17.27 8.49
C GLN A 442 9.46 17.83 7.30
N PHE A 443 9.36 19.14 7.20
CA PHE A 443 8.57 19.83 6.17
C PHE A 443 9.42 20.68 5.20
N GLY A 444 10.74 20.69 5.38
CA GLY A 444 11.64 21.53 4.58
C GLY A 444 12.22 20.84 3.35
N ASN A 445 12.17 19.50 3.28
CA ASN A 445 12.80 18.73 2.19
C ASN A 445 11.82 17.65 1.68
N LEU A 446 11.01 18.00 0.67
CA LEU A 446 10.00 17.11 0.11
C LEU A 446 10.12 17.02 -1.40
N LYS A 447 9.80 15.86 -1.96
CA LYS A 447 9.38 15.71 -3.35
C LYS A 447 7.91 16.00 -3.45
N ILE A 448 7.51 16.73 -4.49
CA ILE A 448 6.12 17.11 -4.75
C ILE A 448 5.83 16.82 -6.22
N ALA A 449 4.92 15.89 -6.48
CA ALA A 449 4.42 15.58 -7.80
C ALA A 449 3.03 16.20 -7.97
N ILE A 450 2.85 17.00 -9.00
CA ILE A 450 1.60 17.72 -9.28
C ILE A 450 1.17 17.44 -10.71
N ILE A 451 -0.01 16.84 -10.86
CA ILE A 451 -0.62 16.57 -12.14
C ILE A 451 -1.56 17.74 -12.44
N THR A 452 -1.28 18.52 -13.49
CA THR A 452 -1.98 19.79 -13.69
C THR A 452 -1.95 20.23 -15.16
N GLN A 453 -2.78 21.24 -15.48
CA GLN A 453 -2.75 21.96 -16.74
C GLN A 453 -2.09 23.33 -16.54
N GLY A 454 -1.38 23.84 -17.57
CA GLY A 454 -0.71 25.14 -17.53
C GLY A 454 0.46 25.16 -16.55
N ALA A 455 1.32 24.14 -16.63
CA ALA A 455 2.44 23.94 -15.74
C ALA A 455 3.46 25.07 -15.74
N ASP A 456 3.73 25.71 -16.91
CA ASP A 456 4.67 26.83 -17.00
C ASP A 456 4.23 28.03 -16.15
N ALA A 457 3.00 28.51 -16.34
CA ALA A 457 2.44 29.61 -15.55
C ALA A 457 2.37 29.26 -14.05
N PHE A 458 2.12 27.98 -13.73
CA PHE A 458 2.09 27.56 -12.34
C PHE A 458 3.50 27.46 -11.74
N ALA A 459 4.50 27.06 -12.51
CA ALA A 459 5.91 27.08 -12.09
C ALA A 459 6.36 28.50 -11.72
N ASP A 460 6.01 29.49 -12.54
CA ASP A 460 6.31 30.90 -12.30
C ASP A 460 5.60 31.40 -11.04
N ALA A 461 4.33 31.05 -10.83
CA ALA A 461 3.57 31.40 -9.62
C ALA A 461 4.16 30.77 -8.35
N LEU A 462 4.62 29.50 -8.41
CA LEU A 462 5.29 28.83 -7.31
C LEU A 462 6.63 29.50 -6.97
N ALA A 463 7.42 29.85 -7.98
CA ALA A 463 8.73 30.49 -7.79
C ALA A 463 8.61 31.95 -7.28
N ALA A 464 7.59 32.67 -7.70
CA ALA A 464 7.31 34.02 -7.23
C ALA A 464 6.82 34.06 -5.78
N ASP A 465 6.30 32.95 -5.29
CA ASP A 465 5.73 32.78 -3.93
C ASP A 465 4.69 33.87 -3.55
N ALA A 466 4.04 34.46 -4.56
CA ALA A 466 2.99 35.46 -4.38
C ALA A 466 1.76 34.87 -3.69
N PRO A 467 1.02 35.64 -2.88
CA PRO A 467 -0.19 35.17 -2.23
C PRO A 467 -1.16 34.47 -3.20
N SER A 468 -1.79 33.38 -2.76
CA SER A 468 -2.75 32.60 -3.54
C SER A 468 -4.16 32.70 -2.93
N PRO A 469 -4.88 33.83 -3.14
CA PRO A 469 -6.21 34.00 -2.59
C PRO A 469 -7.18 33.00 -3.20
N ILE A 470 -8.22 32.65 -2.42
CA ILE A 470 -9.29 31.77 -2.85
C ILE A 470 -10.62 32.51 -2.85
N THR A 471 -11.51 32.15 -3.78
CA THR A 471 -12.87 32.67 -3.87
C THR A 471 -13.87 31.54 -3.71
N TYR A 472 -15.06 31.85 -3.20
CA TYR A 472 -16.13 30.89 -2.95
C TYR A 472 -17.41 31.29 -3.66
N ALA A 473 -18.15 30.31 -4.14
CA ALA A 473 -19.48 30.52 -4.72
C ALA A 473 -20.55 30.84 -3.64
N SER A 474 -20.26 30.54 -2.37
CA SER A 474 -21.17 30.79 -1.23
C SER A 474 -20.41 31.42 -0.07
N PRO A 475 -21.10 32.21 0.79
CA PRO A 475 -20.48 32.81 1.97
C PRO A 475 -19.82 31.77 2.89
N LYS A 476 -18.70 32.14 3.49
CA LYS A 476 -17.97 31.33 4.48
C LYS A 476 -17.94 32.04 5.84
N PRO A 477 -17.84 31.27 6.94
CA PRO A 477 -17.64 31.83 8.27
C PRO A 477 -16.42 32.75 8.34
N GLU A 478 -16.48 33.81 9.15
CA GLU A 478 -15.40 34.79 9.29
C GLU A 478 -14.08 34.13 9.74
N ALA A 479 -14.12 33.12 10.60
CA ALA A 479 -12.96 32.36 11.04
C ALA A 479 -12.26 31.64 9.86
N VAL A 480 -13.02 31.10 8.90
CA VAL A 480 -12.47 30.47 7.69
C VAL A 480 -11.79 31.54 6.83
N LEU A 481 -12.44 32.67 6.61
CA LEU A 481 -11.88 33.78 5.81
C LEU A 481 -10.60 34.37 6.45
N ALA A 482 -10.52 34.43 7.77
CA ALA A 482 -9.33 34.83 8.49
C ALA A 482 -8.18 33.83 8.33
N GLU A 483 -8.47 32.53 8.41
CA GLU A 483 -7.50 31.47 8.16
C GLU A 483 -7.04 31.45 6.69
N ASP A 484 -7.92 31.76 5.73
CA ASP A 484 -7.59 31.86 4.30
C ASP A 484 -6.50 32.88 4.01
N LYS A 485 -6.53 34.02 4.70
CA LYS A 485 -5.47 35.05 4.58
C LYS A 485 -4.12 34.49 5.03
N ALA A 486 -4.09 33.75 6.14
CA ALA A 486 -2.87 33.12 6.64
C ALA A 486 -2.36 32.00 5.72
N ILE A 487 -3.27 31.16 5.17
CA ILE A 487 -2.91 30.11 4.22
C ILE A 487 -2.41 30.73 2.92
N SER A 488 -3.14 31.69 2.35
CA SER A 488 -2.77 32.36 1.10
C SER A 488 -1.38 32.98 1.14
N ALA A 489 -0.99 33.53 2.29
CA ALA A 489 0.31 34.18 2.50
C ALA A 489 1.39 33.23 3.05
N PHE A 490 1.08 31.95 3.26
CA PHE A 490 2.05 30.99 3.81
C PHE A 490 3.21 30.76 2.84
N PRO A 491 4.48 31.06 3.22
CA PRO A 491 5.60 31.03 2.30
C PRO A 491 6.03 29.58 2.00
N LEU A 492 6.12 29.22 0.73
CA LEU A 492 6.66 27.92 0.27
C LEU A 492 8.16 27.98 -0.01
N LYS A 493 8.66 29.14 -0.47
CA LYS A 493 10.08 29.38 -0.81
C LYS A 493 10.64 28.36 -1.81
N ILE A 494 9.82 27.95 -2.79
CA ILE A 494 10.21 27.02 -3.84
C ILE A 494 11.09 27.79 -4.82
N LYS A 495 12.33 27.31 -5.02
CA LYS A 495 13.23 27.90 -6.01
C LYS A 495 12.88 27.43 -7.42
N ARG A 496 13.06 28.31 -8.42
CA ARG A 496 12.75 27.97 -9.83
C ARG A 496 13.58 26.77 -10.32
N GLU A 497 14.83 26.66 -9.90
CA GLU A 497 15.70 25.52 -10.22
C GLU A 497 15.22 24.18 -9.63
N ASN A 498 14.37 24.20 -8.63
CA ASN A 498 13.78 23.01 -8.02
C ASN A 498 12.45 22.59 -8.68
N ILE A 499 12.02 23.31 -9.71
CA ILE A 499 10.78 23.00 -10.43
C ILE A 499 11.11 22.41 -11.80
N ARG A 500 10.66 21.19 -12.03
CA ARG A 500 10.76 20.49 -13.31
C ARG A 500 9.38 20.32 -13.91
N ILE A 501 9.24 20.57 -15.22
CA ILE A 501 8.01 20.32 -15.97
C ILE A 501 8.24 19.12 -16.87
N VAL A 502 7.29 18.19 -16.87
CA VAL A 502 7.36 16.95 -17.65
C VAL A 502 6.02 16.72 -18.36
N PRO A 503 5.99 16.57 -19.68
CA PRO A 503 4.78 16.15 -20.39
C PRO A 503 4.33 14.76 -19.88
N VAL A 504 3.02 14.56 -19.73
CA VAL A 504 2.47 13.27 -19.29
C VAL A 504 2.88 12.10 -20.21
N THR A 505 3.11 12.38 -21.49
CA THR A 505 3.55 11.39 -22.49
C THR A 505 4.97 10.88 -22.28
N ASP A 506 5.80 11.61 -21.54
CA ASP A 506 7.21 11.26 -21.30
C ASP A 506 7.39 10.42 -20.02
N LEU A 507 6.32 10.28 -19.23
CA LEU A 507 6.35 9.49 -18.01
C LEU A 507 6.46 7.99 -18.32
N PHE A 508 7.27 7.28 -17.55
CA PHE A 508 7.45 5.82 -17.61
C PHE A 508 7.82 5.26 -18.98
N VAL A 509 8.48 6.07 -19.83
CA VAL A 509 8.96 5.61 -21.14
C VAL A 509 10.21 4.74 -20.95
N LYS A 510 11.17 5.22 -20.14
CA LYS A 510 12.45 4.56 -19.84
C LYS A 510 12.55 4.13 -18.39
#